data_eedc33386a0a02579fbcbdcb0f1a6f85
#
_entry.id   eedc33386a0a02579fbcbdcb0f1a6f85
#
_cell.length_a   1.000
_cell.length_b   1.000
_cell.length_c   1.000
_cell.angle_alpha   90.00
_cell.angle_beta   90.00
_cell.angle_gamma   90.00
#
_symmetry.space_group_name_H-M   'P 1'
#
loop_
_entity.id
_entity.type
_entity.pdbx_description
1 polymer ?
#
loop_
_entity_poly.entity_id
_entity_poly.type
_entity_poly.pdbx_seq_one_letter_code
_entity_poly.pdbx_strand_id
1 'polypeptide(L)'
;MSTDAVVAAVRESAESRAPLRIAGRANWLTAGRPVSAEKALSLRDDSGVVDYVPGDLTLTVRAGTTLAEIERVTREHDQWLPLDPFGSNEGTIGATVATASAGPLATNFGLPRDPLLGLEFVNGRGEVVRAGGKVVKNVAGFDLSRLLTGSWGTLGVITEVTVRLYARPKVDRSFAVSLEGGENSTTAFVRAVTDSPLAPFALELMNGAAARSLGLGDDPACLMRFGGNVPVVEAQLKALSRFASIEEVSQSTWTTFRDMDRDAESVIRISALPSRFLATAAGILADTQPRVVVSINLRRGVMRLVTRGDGDQSAANDVDAVPVNFRTDGQSAETCVIFEKLPAEVWPVVPPSVASDPLSRGIKRAYDPHNILNPGILGD
;
A
#
# COMPACT_ATOMS: atom_id res chain seq x y z
N MET A 1 -4.41 -19.78 14.65
CA MET A 1 -3.02 -20.09 15.15
C MET A 1 -2.79 -19.21 16.36
N SER A 2 -2.11 -19.67 17.41
CA SER A 2 -1.79 -18.80 18.56
C SER A 2 -0.37 -18.23 18.44
N THR A 3 -0.05 -17.18 19.19
CA THR A 3 1.34 -16.66 19.30
C THR A 3 2.33 -17.76 19.70
N ASP A 4 1.93 -18.67 20.59
CA ASP A 4 2.79 -19.81 21.00
C ASP A 4 3.11 -20.75 19.82
N ALA A 5 2.15 -20.99 18.94
CA ALA A 5 2.37 -21.79 17.75
C ALA A 5 3.33 -21.12 16.76
N VAL A 6 3.26 -19.78 16.64
CA VAL A 6 4.22 -18.99 15.84
C VAL A 6 5.62 -19.08 16.47
N VAL A 7 5.73 -18.93 17.79
CA VAL A 7 6.99 -19.08 18.53
C VAL A 7 7.61 -20.46 18.29
N ALA A 8 6.82 -21.52 18.41
CA ALA A 8 7.29 -22.89 18.18
C ALA A 8 7.82 -23.08 16.75
N ALA A 9 7.06 -22.61 15.74
CA ALA A 9 7.46 -22.71 14.33
C ALA A 9 8.75 -21.93 14.02
N VAL A 10 8.91 -20.73 14.57
CA VAL A 10 10.11 -19.92 14.38
C VAL A 10 11.32 -20.56 15.08
N ARG A 11 11.16 -21.10 16.30
CA ARG A 11 12.25 -21.80 17.01
C ARG A 11 12.70 -23.06 16.26
N GLU A 12 11.77 -23.88 15.81
CA GLU A 12 12.09 -25.06 14.99
C GLU A 12 12.86 -24.67 13.73
N SER A 13 12.43 -23.59 13.07
CA SER A 13 13.11 -23.06 11.90
C SER A 13 14.52 -22.51 12.22
N ALA A 14 14.68 -21.82 13.35
CA ALA A 14 15.96 -21.30 13.80
C ALA A 14 16.96 -22.42 14.14
N GLU A 15 16.50 -23.47 14.81
CA GLU A 15 17.31 -24.65 15.15
C GLU A 15 17.74 -25.43 13.91
N SER A 16 16.82 -25.66 12.98
CA SER A 16 17.10 -26.37 11.72
C SER A 16 17.73 -25.49 10.64
N ARG A 17 17.79 -24.18 10.84
CA ARG A 17 18.16 -23.17 9.84
C ARG A 17 17.36 -23.27 8.53
N ALA A 18 16.11 -23.72 8.63
CA ALA A 18 15.21 -23.87 7.50
C ALA A 18 14.40 -22.58 7.29
N PRO A 19 14.48 -21.95 6.10
CA PRO A 19 13.74 -20.72 5.82
C PRO A 19 12.22 -20.89 5.91
N LEU A 20 11.55 -19.83 6.38
CA LEU A 20 10.09 -19.71 6.45
C LEU A 20 9.57 -18.69 5.44
N ARG A 21 8.57 -19.05 4.65
CA ARG A 21 7.74 -18.11 3.93
C ARG A 21 6.58 -17.69 4.82
N ILE A 22 6.61 -16.45 5.30
CA ILE A 22 5.56 -15.89 6.14
C ILE A 22 4.47 -15.30 5.24
N ALA A 23 3.22 -15.65 5.51
CA ALA A 23 2.07 -15.18 4.76
C ALA A 23 0.87 -14.92 5.67
N GLY A 24 0.05 -13.91 5.34
CA GLY A 24 -1.31 -13.77 5.85
C GLY A 24 -2.25 -14.76 5.17
N ARG A 25 -3.19 -14.27 4.36
CA ARG A 25 -4.10 -15.11 3.55
C ARG A 25 -3.54 -15.54 2.19
N ALA A 26 -2.30 -15.23 1.92
CA ALA A 26 -1.61 -15.57 0.68
C ALA A 26 -2.20 -14.94 -0.60
N ASN A 27 -2.95 -13.85 -0.49
CA ASN A 27 -3.60 -13.19 -1.64
C ASN A 27 -2.58 -12.49 -2.56
N TRP A 28 -1.36 -12.28 -2.10
CA TRP A 28 -0.31 -11.55 -2.81
C TRP A 28 1.06 -12.23 -2.68
N LEU A 29 1.10 -13.56 -2.80
CA LEU A 29 2.34 -14.35 -2.66
C LEU A 29 3.38 -14.07 -3.75
N THR A 30 2.95 -13.58 -4.90
CA THR A 30 3.82 -13.20 -6.02
C THR A 30 4.45 -11.82 -5.85
N ALA A 31 4.09 -11.09 -4.79
CA ALA A 31 4.71 -9.81 -4.47
C ALA A 31 6.06 -10.00 -3.78
N GLY A 32 6.99 -9.09 -4.07
CA GLY A 32 8.38 -9.17 -3.67
C GLY A 32 9.16 -10.20 -4.49
N ARG A 33 10.43 -10.34 -4.18
CA ARG A 33 11.29 -11.35 -4.81
C ARG A 33 10.85 -12.75 -4.37
N PRO A 34 11.08 -13.77 -5.24
CA PRO A 34 10.85 -15.15 -4.85
C PRO A 34 11.62 -15.51 -3.58
N VAL A 35 10.91 -16.08 -2.60
CA VAL A 35 11.53 -16.60 -1.38
C VAL A 35 11.71 -18.10 -1.52
N SER A 36 12.94 -18.57 -1.40
CA SER A 36 13.24 -20.00 -1.37
C SER A 36 13.01 -20.51 0.06
N ALA A 37 11.84 -21.09 0.32
CA ALA A 37 11.50 -21.66 1.61
C ALA A 37 10.67 -22.94 1.42
N GLU A 38 11.04 -24.01 2.11
CA GLU A 38 10.31 -25.29 2.08
C GLU A 38 9.05 -25.24 2.94
N LYS A 39 9.05 -24.40 3.97
CA LYS A 39 7.94 -24.26 4.91
C LYS A 39 7.25 -22.90 4.76
N ALA A 40 5.92 -22.90 4.80
CA ALA A 40 5.11 -21.67 4.87
C ALA A 40 4.47 -21.55 6.26
N LEU A 41 4.62 -20.37 6.86
CA LEU A 41 3.92 -19.99 8.08
C LEU A 41 2.76 -19.07 7.72
N SER A 42 1.55 -19.62 7.72
CA SER A 42 0.33 -18.85 7.39
C SER A 42 -0.36 -18.37 8.65
N LEU A 43 -0.65 -17.07 8.71
CA LEU A 43 -1.42 -16.46 9.80
C LEU A 43 -2.92 -16.37 9.49
N ARG A 44 -3.39 -17.03 8.42
CA ARG A 44 -4.80 -17.00 8.01
C ARG A 44 -5.78 -17.29 9.16
N ASP A 45 -5.45 -18.27 9.99
CA ASP A 45 -6.31 -18.75 11.08
C ASP A 45 -6.01 -18.05 12.42
N ASP A 46 -5.08 -17.09 12.43
CA ASP A 46 -4.78 -16.22 13.58
C ASP A 46 -5.54 -14.91 13.44
N SER A 47 -6.86 -14.97 13.51
CA SER A 47 -7.77 -13.86 13.27
C SER A 47 -8.69 -13.61 14.47
N GLY A 48 -9.27 -12.42 14.52
CA GLY A 48 -10.27 -11.99 15.49
C GLY A 48 -9.86 -10.78 16.30
N VAL A 49 -10.85 -10.19 16.97
CA VAL A 49 -10.68 -9.04 17.86
C VAL A 49 -10.13 -9.51 19.19
N VAL A 50 -9.04 -8.91 19.63
CA VAL A 50 -8.43 -9.12 20.95
C VAL A 50 -9.02 -8.15 21.95
N ASP A 51 -9.14 -6.88 21.56
CA ASP A 51 -9.72 -5.84 22.41
C ASP A 51 -10.26 -4.70 21.55
N TYR A 52 -11.41 -4.15 21.94
CA TYR A 52 -12.01 -3.03 21.26
C TYR A 52 -12.59 -2.04 22.27
N VAL A 53 -12.11 -0.81 22.25
CA VAL A 53 -12.59 0.27 23.12
C VAL A 53 -13.12 1.40 22.24
N PRO A 54 -14.40 1.36 21.84
CA PRO A 54 -14.98 2.37 20.93
C PRO A 54 -14.84 3.79 21.43
N GLY A 55 -14.96 4.02 22.75
CA GLY A 55 -14.81 5.35 23.36
C GLY A 55 -13.42 5.96 23.16
N ASP A 56 -12.39 5.15 23.07
CA ASP A 56 -11.01 5.58 22.88
C ASP A 56 -10.57 5.51 21.41
N LEU A 57 -11.46 5.07 20.50
CA LEU A 57 -11.16 4.84 19.09
C LEU A 57 -9.98 3.87 18.90
N THR A 58 -9.85 2.85 19.76
CA THR A 58 -8.76 1.89 19.69
C THR A 58 -9.28 0.47 19.48
N LEU A 59 -8.60 -0.24 18.58
CA LEU A 59 -8.88 -1.63 18.25
C LEU A 59 -7.59 -2.43 18.24
N THR A 60 -7.57 -3.56 18.94
CA THR A 60 -6.49 -4.55 18.90
C THR A 60 -7.03 -5.84 18.26
N VAL A 61 -6.35 -6.32 17.24
CA VAL A 61 -6.74 -7.52 16.50
C VAL A 61 -5.54 -8.44 16.26
N ARG A 62 -5.81 -9.72 16.05
CA ARG A 62 -4.82 -10.68 15.56
C ARG A 62 -4.39 -10.33 14.13
N ALA A 63 -3.14 -10.60 13.79
CA ALA A 63 -2.55 -10.18 12.52
C ALA A 63 -3.20 -10.81 11.28
N GLY A 64 -3.82 -11.98 11.41
CA GLY A 64 -4.57 -12.65 10.35
C GLY A 64 -6.00 -12.11 10.16
N THR A 65 -6.46 -11.15 10.96
CA THR A 65 -7.78 -10.52 10.80
C THR A 65 -7.83 -9.74 9.50
N THR A 66 -8.90 -9.95 8.72
CA THR A 66 -9.06 -9.24 7.44
C THR A 66 -9.52 -7.81 7.64
N LEU A 67 -9.20 -6.95 6.67
CA LEU A 67 -9.71 -5.58 6.66
C LEU A 67 -11.25 -5.56 6.54
N ALA A 68 -11.84 -6.54 5.85
CA ALA A 68 -13.29 -6.71 5.78
C ALA A 68 -13.91 -7.02 7.16
N GLU A 69 -13.27 -7.87 7.96
CA GLU A 69 -13.73 -8.16 9.32
C GLU A 69 -13.59 -6.93 10.24
N ILE A 70 -12.48 -6.21 10.17
CA ILE A 70 -12.28 -4.96 10.91
C ILE A 70 -13.37 -3.95 10.54
N GLU A 71 -13.64 -3.77 9.25
CA GLU A 71 -14.70 -2.88 8.76
C GLU A 71 -16.08 -3.28 9.31
N ARG A 72 -16.41 -4.58 9.31
CA ARG A 72 -17.67 -5.10 9.85
C ARG A 72 -17.83 -4.77 11.33
N VAL A 73 -16.81 -5.04 12.15
CA VAL A 73 -16.85 -4.83 13.60
C VAL A 73 -16.91 -3.34 13.95
N THR A 74 -16.10 -2.51 13.30
CA THR A 74 -16.03 -1.08 13.62
C THR A 74 -17.26 -0.30 13.14
N ARG A 75 -17.94 -0.80 12.11
CA ARG A 75 -19.19 -0.21 11.59
C ARG A 75 -20.32 -0.20 12.64
N GLU A 76 -20.34 -1.15 13.55
CA GLU A 76 -21.35 -1.23 14.63
C GLU A 76 -21.29 -0.03 15.58
N HIS A 77 -20.18 0.71 15.58
CA HIS A 77 -19.97 1.91 16.41
C HIS A 77 -19.74 3.17 15.56
N ASP A 78 -20.17 3.20 14.29
CA ASP A 78 -19.93 4.32 13.37
C ASP A 78 -18.44 4.72 13.26
N GLN A 79 -17.55 3.73 13.37
CA GLN A 79 -16.11 3.90 13.27
C GLN A 79 -15.55 3.15 12.04
N TRP A 80 -14.35 3.46 11.65
CA TRP A 80 -13.64 2.77 10.60
C TRP A 80 -12.12 2.91 10.71
N LEU A 81 -11.41 1.99 10.10
CA LEU A 81 -9.98 2.06 9.86
C LEU A 81 -9.76 2.48 8.40
N PRO A 82 -9.31 3.72 8.12
CA PRO A 82 -9.17 4.22 6.75
C PRO A 82 -7.89 3.69 6.08
N LEU A 83 -7.74 2.38 6.02
CA LEU A 83 -6.70 1.67 5.28
C LEU A 83 -7.35 0.92 4.12
N ASP A 84 -6.87 1.21 2.92
CA ASP A 84 -7.38 0.65 1.68
C ASP A 84 -6.23 0.18 0.77
N PRO A 85 -5.39 -0.78 1.21
CA PRO A 85 -4.28 -1.27 0.41
C PRO A 85 -4.76 -1.75 -0.96
N PHE A 86 -3.86 -1.78 -1.94
CA PHE A 86 -4.14 -2.41 -3.21
C PHE A 86 -4.49 -3.89 -3.02
N GLY A 87 -5.35 -4.42 -3.89
CA GLY A 87 -5.99 -5.72 -3.75
C GLY A 87 -7.31 -5.66 -2.99
N SER A 88 -7.83 -6.82 -2.59
CA SER A 88 -9.12 -6.95 -1.95
C SER A 88 -9.05 -6.70 -0.42
N ASN A 89 -10.21 -6.35 0.18
CA ASN A 89 -10.35 -6.22 1.63
C ASN A 89 -10.24 -7.57 2.39
N GLU A 90 -10.09 -8.68 1.68
CA GLU A 90 -9.73 -9.98 2.26
C GLU A 90 -8.24 -10.09 2.65
N GLY A 91 -7.44 -9.07 2.33
CA GLY A 91 -6.09 -8.91 2.87
C GLY A 91 -6.10 -8.76 4.38
N THR A 92 -5.04 -9.24 5.05
CA THR A 92 -4.93 -9.19 6.52
C THR A 92 -4.24 -7.91 6.98
N ILE A 93 -4.61 -7.44 8.17
CA ILE A 93 -3.98 -6.24 8.76
C ILE A 93 -2.48 -6.44 8.98
N GLY A 94 -2.05 -7.62 9.42
CA GLY A 94 -0.63 -7.93 9.61
C GLY A 94 0.16 -7.86 8.30
N ALA A 95 -0.39 -8.38 7.19
CA ALA A 95 0.25 -8.25 5.88
C ALA A 95 0.28 -6.80 5.39
N THR A 96 -0.81 -6.03 5.60
CA THR A 96 -0.88 -4.60 5.25
C THR A 96 0.20 -3.80 5.98
N VAL A 97 0.41 -4.04 7.27
CA VAL A 97 1.47 -3.41 8.06
C VAL A 97 2.84 -3.88 7.59
N ALA A 98 3.05 -5.21 7.48
CA ALA A 98 4.33 -5.78 7.10
C ALA A 98 4.82 -5.31 5.72
N THR A 99 3.94 -5.12 4.75
CA THR A 99 4.28 -4.64 3.40
C THR A 99 4.22 -3.12 3.25
N ALA A 100 3.69 -2.41 4.26
CA ALA A 100 3.34 -0.98 4.17
C ALA A 100 2.46 -0.66 2.95
N SER A 101 1.62 -1.61 2.52
CA SER A 101 0.73 -1.42 1.37
C SER A 101 -0.30 -0.35 1.69
N ALA A 102 -0.38 0.66 0.85
CA ALA A 102 -1.25 1.82 1.04
C ALA A 102 -1.92 2.20 -0.28
N GLY A 103 -3.23 2.35 -0.25
CA GLY A 103 -4.05 2.75 -1.37
C GLY A 103 -4.41 4.25 -1.36
N PRO A 104 -5.45 4.63 -2.09
CA PRO A 104 -5.86 6.02 -2.30
C PRO A 104 -6.17 6.81 -1.03
N LEU A 105 -6.77 6.19 -0.01
CA LEU A 105 -7.10 6.85 1.27
C LEU A 105 -5.86 7.38 2.02
N ALA A 106 -4.68 6.86 1.71
CA ALA A 106 -3.45 7.39 2.27
C ALA A 106 -3.18 8.86 1.89
N THR A 107 -3.91 9.41 0.92
CA THR A 107 -3.91 10.85 0.57
C THR A 107 -4.26 11.72 1.76
N ASN A 108 -5.23 11.32 2.58
CA ASN A 108 -5.73 12.08 3.72
C ASN A 108 -5.40 11.43 5.08
N PHE A 109 -5.33 10.09 5.13
CA PHE A 109 -5.21 9.37 6.39
C PHE A 109 -3.81 8.83 6.68
N GLY A 110 -2.87 8.98 5.73
CA GLY A 110 -1.50 8.53 5.89
C GLY A 110 -1.28 7.06 5.55
N LEU A 111 -0.11 6.57 5.88
CA LEU A 111 0.36 5.21 5.62
C LEU A 111 -0.08 4.25 6.74
N PRO A 112 0.03 2.92 6.57
CA PRO A 112 -0.31 1.95 7.62
C PRO A 112 0.37 2.19 8.97
N ARG A 113 1.56 2.81 8.99
CA ARG A 113 2.28 3.19 10.21
C ARG A 113 1.61 4.32 11.02
N ASP A 114 0.77 5.15 10.37
CA ASP A 114 0.25 6.36 11.01
C ASP A 114 -0.92 6.07 11.96
N PRO A 115 -1.87 5.15 11.67
CA PRO A 115 -2.85 4.69 12.65
C PRO A 115 -2.31 3.63 13.62
N LEU A 116 -1.10 3.10 13.40
CA LEU A 116 -0.53 2.04 14.23
C LEU A 116 -0.10 2.58 15.60
N LEU A 117 -0.72 2.09 16.67
CA LEU A 117 -0.42 2.45 18.05
C LEU A 117 0.56 1.46 18.71
N GLY A 118 0.47 0.19 18.33
CA GLY A 118 1.34 -0.85 18.86
C GLY A 118 1.21 -2.14 18.09
N LEU A 119 2.14 -3.05 18.33
CA LEU A 119 2.14 -4.39 17.76
C LEU A 119 2.84 -5.40 18.68
N GLU A 120 2.48 -6.66 18.52
CA GLU A 120 3.21 -7.82 19.01
C GLU A 120 3.78 -8.58 17.82
N PHE A 121 5.02 -9.03 17.93
CA PHE A 121 5.65 -9.85 16.89
C PHE A 121 6.62 -10.87 17.49
N VAL A 122 6.90 -11.93 16.74
CA VAL A 122 7.90 -12.94 17.08
C VAL A 122 9.12 -12.70 16.20
N ASN A 123 10.29 -12.43 16.79
CA ASN A 123 11.54 -12.26 16.06
C ASN A 123 12.13 -13.61 15.59
N GLY A 124 13.20 -13.59 14.80
CA GLY A 124 13.86 -14.78 14.26
C GLY A 124 14.55 -15.68 15.31
N ARG A 125 14.51 -15.31 16.60
CA ARG A 125 14.93 -16.17 17.74
C ARG A 125 13.74 -16.87 18.42
N GLY A 126 12.51 -16.62 17.95
CA GLY A 126 11.30 -17.11 18.61
C GLY A 126 11.02 -16.38 19.93
N GLU A 127 11.42 -15.12 20.06
CA GLU A 127 11.12 -14.27 21.21
C GLU A 127 9.92 -13.36 20.86
N VAL A 128 8.96 -13.29 21.78
CA VAL A 128 7.81 -12.37 21.66
C VAL A 128 8.24 -10.99 22.08
N VAL A 129 8.05 -10.03 21.20
CA VAL A 129 8.35 -8.61 21.43
C VAL A 129 7.08 -7.79 21.29
N ARG A 130 6.84 -6.90 22.23
CA ARG A 130 5.74 -5.93 22.19
C ARG A 130 6.29 -4.53 22.07
N ALA A 131 5.68 -3.75 21.19
CA ALA A 131 6.06 -2.37 20.94
C ALA A 131 4.84 -1.46 20.87
N GLY A 132 4.97 -0.23 21.40
CA GLY A 132 3.84 0.67 21.49
C GLY A 132 2.84 0.26 22.58
N GLY A 133 1.60 0.69 22.44
CA GLY A 133 0.52 0.38 23.36
C GLY A 133 -0.75 1.16 23.03
N LYS A 134 -1.78 1.08 23.86
CA LYS A 134 -3.07 1.76 23.67
C LYS A 134 -3.01 3.29 23.87
N VAL A 135 -1.83 3.85 24.20
CA VAL A 135 -1.65 5.28 24.46
C VAL A 135 -1.03 5.98 23.25
N VAL A 136 -1.60 7.11 22.89
CA VAL A 136 -1.20 7.91 21.71
C VAL A 136 0.24 8.46 21.82
N LYS A 137 0.82 8.49 23.03
CA LYS A 137 2.16 9.04 23.27
C LYS A 137 3.05 7.99 23.94
N ASN A 138 3.85 7.31 23.16
CA ASN A 138 4.97 6.51 23.64
C ASN A 138 6.28 7.28 23.39
N VAL A 139 6.91 7.76 24.47
CA VAL A 139 8.15 8.58 24.41
C VAL A 139 9.39 7.82 24.84
N ALA A 140 9.28 6.53 25.15
CA ALA A 140 10.40 5.72 25.61
C ALA A 140 10.73 4.61 24.62
N GLY A 141 12.00 4.52 24.24
CA GLY A 141 12.53 3.45 23.40
C GLY A 141 12.46 3.72 21.88
N PHE A 142 12.90 2.72 21.11
CA PHE A 142 12.85 2.76 19.64
C PHE A 142 11.42 2.53 19.15
N ASP A 143 11.05 3.22 18.08
CA ASP A 143 9.76 3.04 17.42
C ASP A 143 9.77 1.76 16.57
N LEU A 144 9.62 0.60 17.24
CA LEU A 144 9.60 -0.69 16.57
C LEU A 144 8.37 -0.86 15.68
N SER A 145 7.28 -0.16 15.96
CA SER A 145 6.08 -0.19 15.13
C SER A 145 6.40 0.35 13.73
N ARG A 146 7.16 1.44 13.64
CA ARG A 146 7.64 1.95 12.35
C ARG A 146 8.68 1.06 11.71
N LEU A 147 9.55 0.43 12.50
CA LEU A 147 10.58 -0.47 11.99
C LEU A 147 9.97 -1.72 11.33
N LEU A 148 8.93 -2.29 11.95
CA LEU A 148 8.25 -3.48 11.42
C LEU A 148 7.34 -3.16 10.23
N THR A 149 6.86 -1.91 10.12
CA THR A 149 6.05 -1.48 8.98
C THR A 149 6.91 -1.41 7.72
N GLY A 150 6.56 -2.20 6.72
CA GLY A 150 7.33 -2.29 5.47
C GLY A 150 8.55 -3.20 5.54
N SER A 151 8.70 -3.99 6.62
CA SER A 151 9.78 -4.97 6.75
C SER A 151 9.58 -6.24 5.92
N TRP A 152 8.41 -6.43 5.31
CA TRP A 152 8.06 -7.63 4.55
C TRP A 152 8.22 -8.93 5.34
N GLY A 153 8.11 -8.85 6.67
CA GLY A 153 8.27 -9.98 7.57
C GLY A 153 9.72 -10.43 7.75
N THR A 154 10.71 -9.70 7.26
CA THR A 154 12.15 -10.06 7.38
C THR A 154 12.71 -9.84 8.77
N LEU A 155 12.04 -9.04 9.61
CA LEU A 155 12.47 -8.71 10.98
C LEU A 155 11.65 -9.44 12.05
N GLY A 156 10.49 -9.99 11.69
CA GLY A 156 9.61 -10.68 12.63
C GLY A 156 8.26 -11.02 12.04
N VAL A 157 7.58 -11.94 12.67
CA VAL A 157 6.22 -12.37 12.36
C VAL A 157 5.27 -11.56 13.24
N ILE A 158 4.53 -10.61 12.66
CA ILE A 158 3.53 -9.82 13.38
C ILE A 158 2.38 -10.75 13.78
N THR A 159 2.03 -10.77 15.06
CA THR A 159 0.97 -11.62 15.63
C THR A 159 -0.24 -10.81 16.11
N GLU A 160 -0.04 -9.55 16.50
CA GLU A 160 -1.10 -8.69 16.98
C GLU A 160 -0.85 -7.23 16.56
N VAL A 161 -1.91 -6.51 16.25
CA VAL A 161 -1.85 -5.10 15.80
C VAL A 161 -2.88 -4.28 16.57
N THR A 162 -2.42 -3.18 17.18
CA THR A 162 -3.27 -2.17 17.81
C THR A 162 -3.31 -0.92 16.94
N VAL A 163 -4.51 -0.48 16.56
CA VAL A 163 -4.71 0.68 15.68
C VAL A 163 -5.64 1.71 16.29
N ARG A 164 -5.43 2.96 15.87
CA ARG A 164 -6.38 4.04 16.07
C ARG A 164 -7.42 4.02 14.97
N LEU A 165 -8.69 4.11 15.37
CA LEU A 165 -9.82 4.25 14.47
C LEU A 165 -10.19 5.73 14.27
N TYR A 166 -11.09 5.96 13.34
CA TYR A 166 -11.68 7.25 13.04
C TYR A 166 -13.20 7.14 13.06
N ALA A 167 -13.87 8.24 13.39
CA ALA A 167 -15.32 8.33 13.20
C ALA A 167 -15.65 8.22 11.69
N ARG A 168 -16.66 7.46 11.36
CA ARG A 168 -17.11 7.32 9.97
C ARG A 168 -17.69 8.65 9.48
N PRO A 169 -17.35 9.10 8.26
CA PRO A 169 -17.91 10.31 7.71
C PRO A 169 -19.42 10.13 7.47
N LYS A 170 -20.22 11.18 7.75
CA LYS A 170 -21.66 11.16 7.49
C LYS A 170 -22.00 11.19 6.01
N VAL A 171 -21.14 11.79 5.21
CA VAL A 171 -21.20 11.83 3.76
C VAL A 171 -19.88 11.32 3.22
N ASP A 172 -19.95 10.44 2.23
CA ASP A 172 -18.79 9.84 1.56
C ASP A 172 -19.17 9.61 0.11
N ARG A 173 -18.67 10.49 -0.80
CA ARG A 173 -19.04 10.53 -2.21
C ARG A 173 -17.82 10.54 -3.10
N SER A 174 -17.94 9.92 -4.27
CA SER A 174 -16.86 9.79 -5.24
C SER A 174 -17.24 10.40 -6.57
N PHE A 175 -16.26 11.01 -7.23
CA PHE A 175 -16.44 11.74 -8.48
C PHE A 175 -15.30 11.44 -9.42
N ALA A 176 -15.63 11.32 -10.69
CA ALA A 176 -14.68 11.27 -11.79
C ALA A 176 -14.68 12.62 -12.55
N VAL A 177 -13.52 12.99 -13.06
CA VAL A 177 -13.30 14.09 -13.98
C VAL A 177 -12.59 13.53 -15.19
N SER A 178 -13.20 13.62 -16.37
CA SER A 178 -12.50 13.35 -17.64
C SER A 178 -11.51 14.46 -17.94
N LEU A 179 -10.30 14.11 -18.37
CA LEU A 179 -9.23 15.04 -18.69
C LEU A 179 -9.07 15.15 -20.23
N GLU A 180 -10.20 15.28 -20.92
CA GLU A 180 -10.25 15.50 -22.36
C GLU A 180 -9.48 16.76 -22.76
N GLY A 181 -9.02 16.84 -24.05
CA GLY A 181 -8.31 18.00 -24.59
C GLY A 181 -6.79 17.92 -24.48
N GLY A 182 -6.26 16.75 -24.07
CA GLY A 182 -4.83 16.43 -24.13
C GLY A 182 -4.00 17.04 -23.00
N GLU A 183 -2.70 17.09 -23.21
CA GLU A 183 -1.69 17.43 -22.19
C GLU A 183 -1.89 18.83 -21.58
N ASN A 184 -2.26 19.82 -22.37
CA ASN A 184 -2.48 21.19 -21.88
C ASN A 184 -3.67 21.27 -20.92
N SER A 185 -4.77 20.59 -21.24
CA SER A 185 -5.97 20.51 -20.40
C SER A 185 -5.65 19.79 -19.09
N THR A 186 -4.97 18.66 -19.17
CA THR A 186 -4.51 17.89 -18.00
C THR A 186 -3.60 18.74 -17.10
N THR A 187 -2.64 19.47 -17.69
CA THR A 187 -1.75 20.35 -16.92
C THR A 187 -2.52 21.48 -16.22
N ALA A 188 -3.49 22.09 -16.90
CA ALA A 188 -4.33 23.13 -16.31
C ALA A 188 -5.15 22.58 -15.13
N PHE A 189 -5.76 21.41 -15.29
CA PHE A 189 -6.50 20.75 -14.23
C PHE A 189 -5.62 20.41 -13.02
N VAL A 190 -4.45 19.80 -13.24
CA VAL A 190 -3.48 19.44 -12.18
C VAL A 190 -3.09 20.67 -11.37
N ARG A 191 -2.80 21.79 -12.02
CA ARG A 191 -2.51 23.08 -11.35
C ARG A 191 -3.72 23.56 -10.54
N ALA A 192 -4.91 23.60 -11.16
CA ALA A 192 -6.13 24.06 -10.50
C ALA A 192 -6.44 23.26 -9.24
N VAL A 193 -6.30 21.92 -9.27
CA VAL A 193 -6.49 21.05 -8.10
C VAL A 193 -5.43 21.31 -7.03
N THR A 194 -4.17 21.50 -7.45
CA THR A 194 -3.05 21.70 -6.52
C THR A 194 -3.15 23.04 -5.80
N ASP A 195 -3.53 24.08 -6.51
CA ASP A 195 -3.67 25.45 -5.98
C ASP A 195 -5.00 25.67 -5.23
N SER A 196 -5.89 24.68 -5.27
CA SER A 196 -7.21 24.74 -4.63
C SER A 196 -7.16 24.36 -3.15
N PRO A 197 -8.15 24.82 -2.35
CA PRO A 197 -8.31 24.40 -0.94
C PRO A 197 -9.01 23.02 -0.82
N LEU A 198 -9.12 22.25 -1.88
CA LEU A 198 -9.72 20.92 -1.85
C LEU A 198 -8.95 20.00 -0.90
N ALA A 199 -9.69 19.22 -0.10
CA ALA A 199 -9.14 18.23 0.83
C ALA A 199 -9.83 16.88 0.62
N PRO A 200 -9.63 16.22 -0.54
CA PRO A 200 -10.23 14.93 -0.80
C PRO A 200 -9.65 13.85 0.11
N PHE A 201 -10.45 12.85 0.47
CA PHE A 201 -9.99 11.65 1.15
C PHE A 201 -9.07 10.82 0.27
N ALA A 202 -9.36 10.77 -1.02
CA ALA A 202 -8.53 10.13 -2.03
C ALA A 202 -8.52 10.96 -3.32
N LEU A 203 -7.38 10.96 -4.02
CA LEU A 203 -7.20 11.61 -5.32
C LEU A 203 -6.21 10.79 -6.14
N GLU A 204 -6.66 10.29 -7.29
CA GLU A 204 -5.83 9.52 -8.22
C GLU A 204 -6.03 10.05 -9.64
N LEU A 205 -4.95 10.51 -10.26
CA LEU A 205 -4.90 10.73 -11.70
C LEU A 205 -4.61 9.40 -12.38
N MET A 206 -5.16 9.17 -13.55
CA MET A 206 -4.96 7.92 -14.28
C MET A 206 -4.93 8.15 -15.80
N ASN A 207 -4.19 7.28 -16.51
CA ASN A 207 -4.20 7.30 -17.97
C ASN A 207 -5.48 6.68 -18.53
N GLY A 208 -5.70 6.81 -19.86
CA GLY A 208 -6.89 6.27 -20.52
C GLY A 208 -7.05 4.76 -20.36
N ALA A 209 -5.96 3.99 -20.27
CA ALA A 209 -6.04 2.55 -20.03
C ALA A 209 -6.64 2.22 -18.65
N ALA A 210 -6.25 2.96 -17.62
CA ALA A 210 -6.84 2.85 -16.28
C ALA A 210 -8.30 3.32 -16.27
N ALA A 211 -8.61 4.47 -16.86
CA ALA A 211 -9.95 5.02 -16.94
C ALA A 211 -10.92 4.04 -17.61
N ARG A 212 -10.53 3.47 -18.76
CA ARG A 212 -11.29 2.44 -19.48
C ARG A 212 -11.57 1.21 -18.61
N SER A 213 -10.59 0.76 -17.83
CA SER A 213 -10.76 -0.40 -16.93
C SER A 213 -11.79 -0.14 -15.82
N LEU A 214 -12.07 1.12 -15.53
CA LEU A 214 -13.06 1.58 -14.52
C LEU A 214 -14.39 1.98 -15.14
N GLY A 215 -14.53 1.95 -16.48
CA GLY A 215 -15.71 2.43 -17.18
C GLY A 215 -15.86 3.95 -17.19
N LEU A 216 -14.77 4.68 -17.08
CA LEU A 216 -14.72 6.15 -17.03
C LEU A 216 -14.41 6.80 -18.40
N GLY A 217 -14.42 6.02 -19.49
CA GLY A 217 -14.06 6.49 -20.84
C GLY A 217 -12.63 6.12 -21.23
N ASP A 218 -12.18 6.66 -22.36
CA ASP A 218 -10.90 6.34 -22.98
C ASP A 218 -9.82 7.42 -22.74
N ASP A 219 -10.22 8.57 -22.28
CA ASP A 219 -9.31 9.68 -21.94
C ASP A 219 -8.72 9.51 -20.54
N PRO A 220 -7.56 10.14 -20.25
CA PRO A 220 -7.09 10.27 -18.88
C PRO A 220 -8.18 10.82 -17.96
N ALA A 221 -8.18 10.39 -16.71
CA ALA A 221 -9.20 10.80 -15.74
C ALA A 221 -8.60 11.08 -14.36
N CYS A 222 -9.34 11.84 -13.56
CA CYS A 222 -9.06 12.00 -12.14
C CYS A 222 -10.22 11.43 -11.32
N LEU A 223 -9.93 10.49 -10.44
CA LEU A 223 -10.89 9.94 -9.49
C LEU A 223 -10.66 10.59 -8.13
N MET A 224 -11.72 11.15 -7.53
CA MET A 224 -11.69 11.83 -6.26
C MET A 224 -12.74 11.29 -5.30
N ARG A 225 -12.42 11.23 -4.01
CA ARG A 225 -13.33 10.86 -2.93
C ARG A 225 -13.38 11.96 -1.89
N PHE A 226 -14.57 12.43 -1.56
CA PHE A 226 -14.81 13.44 -0.55
C PHE A 226 -15.66 12.88 0.56
N GLY A 227 -15.24 13.12 1.80
CA GLY A 227 -15.99 12.70 2.98
C GLY A 227 -15.99 13.76 4.07
N GLY A 228 -16.96 13.64 4.98
CA GLY A 228 -17.13 14.54 6.11
C GLY A 228 -18.59 14.82 6.44
N ASN A 229 -18.90 16.05 6.83
CA ASN A 229 -20.29 16.51 6.97
C ASN A 229 -20.81 17.11 5.63
N VAL A 230 -22.13 17.24 5.48
CA VAL A 230 -22.78 17.71 4.26
C VAL A 230 -22.23 19.07 3.80
N PRO A 231 -22.17 20.14 4.64
CA PRO A 231 -21.70 21.46 4.17
C PRO A 231 -20.25 21.44 3.67
N VAL A 232 -19.38 20.65 4.28
CA VAL A 232 -17.97 20.54 3.87
C VAL A 232 -17.85 19.87 2.50
N VAL A 233 -18.57 18.78 2.29
CA VAL A 233 -18.55 18.07 1.01
C VAL A 233 -19.12 18.95 -0.10
N GLU A 234 -20.27 19.60 0.12
CA GLU A 234 -20.90 20.50 -0.83
C GLU A 234 -20.00 21.69 -1.21
N ALA A 235 -19.31 22.28 -0.21
CA ALA A 235 -18.37 23.38 -0.47
C ALA A 235 -17.20 22.94 -1.37
N GLN A 236 -16.66 21.73 -1.14
CA GLN A 236 -15.59 21.17 -1.96
C GLN A 236 -16.07 20.87 -3.39
N LEU A 237 -17.26 20.29 -3.56
CA LEU A 237 -17.84 20.03 -4.87
C LEU A 237 -18.10 21.33 -5.64
N LYS A 238 -18.62 22.35 -4.96
CA LYS A 238 -18.79 23.68 -5.55
C LYS A 238 -17.45 24.30 -5.96
N ALA A 239 -16.39 24.07 -5.23
CA ALA A 239 -15.06 24.55 -5.60
C ALA A 239 -14.51 23.79 -6.81
N LEU A 240 -14.67 22.47 -6.85
CA LEU A 240 -14.22 21.62 -7.96
C LEU A 240 -14.98 21.94 -9.26
N SER A 241 -16.31 22.13 -9.19
CA SER A 241 -17.14 22.41 -10.36
C SER A 241 -16.85 23.76 -11.06
N ARG A 242 -16.01 24.61 -10.45
CA ARG A 242 -15.58 25.87 -11.10
C ARG A 242 -14.58 25.66 -12.24
N PHE A 243 -13.86 24.56 -12.23
CA PHE A 243 -12.81 24.29 -13.21
C PHE A 243 -12.84 22.90 -13.83
N ALA A 244 -13.83 22.06 -13.45
CA ALA A 244 -14.02 20.74 -14.02
C ALA A 244 -15.48 20.34 -14.08
N SER A 245 -15.87 19.62 -15.13
CA SER A 245 -17.11 18.86 -15.16
C SER A 245 -16.92 17.61 -14.31
N ILE A 246 -17.81 17.35 -13.37
CA ILE A 246 -17.71 16.21 -12.43
C ILE A 246 -18.87 15.24 -12.66
N GLU A 247 -18.58 13.97 -12.64
CA GLU A 247 -19.53 12.87 -12.67
C GLU A 247 -19.47 12.11 -11.35
N GLU A 248 -20.62 11.91 -10.70
CA GLU A 248 -20.64 11.08 -9.48
C GLU A 248 -20.56 9.61 -9.85
N VAL A 249 -19.64 8.90 -9.21
CA VAL A 249 -19.38 7.48 -9.45
C VAL A 249 -19.61 6.65 -8.19
N SER A 250 -19.84 5.35 -8.37
CA SER A 250 -20.03 4.43 -7.25
C SER A 250 -18.76 4.30 -6.40
N GLN A 251 -18.93 4.08 -5.11
CA GLN A 251 -17.82 3.70 -4.21
C GLN A 251 -17.12 2.40 -4.65
N SER A 252 -17.83 1.51 -5.36
CA SER A 252 -17.25 0.29 -5.93
C SER A 252 -16.14 0.56 -6.96
N THR A 253 -16.14 1.74 -7.59
CA THR A 253 -15.05 2.17 -8.50
C THR A 253 -13.69 2.14 -7.80
N TRP A 254 -13.60 2.52 -6.53
CA TRP A 254 -12.37 2.40 -5.75
C TRP A 254 -11.96 0.96 -5.49
N THR A 255 -12.92 0.06 -5.32
CA THR A 255 -12.62 -1.37 -5.17
C THR A 255 -12.05 -1.92 -6.47
N THR A 256 -12.67 -1.61 -7.60
CA THR A 256 -12.15 -2.00 -8.93
C THR A 256 -10.76 -1.40 -9.19
N PHE A 257 -10.57 -0.12 -8.84
CA PHE A 257 -9.26 0.55 -8.96
C PHE A 257 -8.16 -0.17 -8.18
N ARG A 258 -8.41 -0.51 -6.92
CA ARG A 258 -7.43 -1.20 -6.08
C ARG A 258 -7.17 -2.64 -6.51
N ASP A 259 -8.11 -3.25 -7.19
CA ASP A 259 -8.03 -4.63 -7.65
C ASP A 259 -7.34 -4.78 -9.03
N MET A 260 -6.92 -3.66 -9.64
CA MET A 260 -6.24 -3.68 -10.94
C MET A 260 -4.92 -4.48 -10.93
N ASP A 261 -4.32 -4.66 -9.75
CA ASP A 261 -3.06 -5.42 -9.56
C ASP A 261 -3.27 -6.95 -9.55
N ARG A 262 -4.51 -7.43 -9.46
CA ARG A 262 -4.79 -8.86 -9.24
C ARG A 262 -4.13 -9.74 -10.29
N ASP A 263 -4.39 -9.42 -11.57
CA ASP A 263 -3.90 -10.18 -12.71
C ASP A 263 -2.70 -9.50 -13.39
N ALA A 264 -2.05 -8.58 -12.67
CA ALA A 264 -0.89 -7.89 -13.20
C ALA A 264 0.29 -8.84 -13.40
N GLU A 265 1.02 -8.68 -14.47
CA GLU A 265 2.31 -9.30 -14.73
C GLU A 265 3.40 -8.58 -13.93
N SER A 266 3.40 -7.24 -13.99
CA SER A 266 4.28 -6.43 -13.17
C SER A 266 3.55 -5.30 -12.44
N VAL A 267 4.11 -4.92 -11.29
CA VAL A 267 3.67 -3.77 -10.49
C VAL A 267 4.90 -3.02 -10.01
N ILE A 268 5.02 -1.77 -10.46
CA ILE A 268 6.13 -0.90 -10.12
C ILE A 268 5.58 0.34 -9.41
N ARG A 269 6.14 0.66 -8.26
CA ARG A 269 5.80 1.87 -7.51
C ARG A 269 6.97 2.84 -7.53
N ILE A 270 6.71 4.06 -7.96
CA ILE A 270 7.68 5.15 -7.99
C ILE A 270 7.23 6.21 -7.00
N SER A 271 8.12 6.60 -6.11
CA SER A 271 7.90 7.66 -5.14
C SER A 271 8.91 8.78 -5.38
N ALA A 272 8.43 10.02 -5.49
CA ALA A 272 9.25 11.21 -5.68
C ALA A 272 8.59 12.41 -4.99
N LEU A 273 9.26 13.55 -4.98
CA LEU A 273 8.64 14.79 -4.50
C LEU A 273 7.37 15.09 -5.33
N PRO A 274 6.26 15.50 -4.71
CA PRO A 274 5.03 15.86 -5.42
C PRO A 274 5.26 16.85 -6.56
N SER A 275 6.16 17.82 -6.40
CA SER A 275 6.52 18.82 -7.41
C SER A 275 7.05 18.21 -8.72
N ARG A 276 7.71 17.06 -8.67
CA ARG A 276 8.18 16.36 -9.89
C ARG A 276 7.00 15.83 -10.70
N PHE A 277 6.01 15.23 -10.03
CA PHE A 277 4.81 14.74 -10.71
C PHE A 277 3.95 15.89 -11.26
N LEU A 278 3.89 17.03 -10.57
CA LEU A 278 3.19 18.20 -11.08
C LEU A 278 3.73 18.66 -12.44
N ALA A 279 5.05 18.53 -12.64
CA ALA A 279 5.69 18.92 -13.90
C ALA A 279 5.56 17.89 -15.02
N THR A 280 5.35 16.62 -14.70
CA THR A 280 5.46 15.49 -15.65
C THR A 280 4.19 14.67 -15.81
N ALA A 281 3.20 14.83 -14.91
CA ALA A 281 1.99 13.99 -14.90
C ALA A 281 1.23 14.01 -16.22
N ALA A 282 1.05 15.17 -16.82
CA ALA A 282 0.29 15.28 -18.05
C ALA A 282 0.93 14.50 -19.22
N GLY A 283 2.26 14.61 -19.39
CA GLY A 283 2.97 13.83 -20.42
C GLY A 283 2.96 12.33 -20.15
N ILE A 284 3.08 11.92 -18.87
CA ILE A 284 3.00 10.49 -18.48
C ILE A 284 1.61 9.93 -18.77
N LEU A 285 0.56 10.67 -18.47
CA LEU A 285 -0.82 10.23 -18.66
C LEU A 285 -1.23 10.22 -20.14
N ALA A 286 -0.59 11.06 -20.96
CA ALA A 286 -0.80 11.09 -22.41
C ALA A 286 -0.09 9.93 -23.14
N ASP A 287 0.89 9.27 -22.49
CA ASP A 287 1.53 8.08 -23.05
C ASP A 287 0.52 6.93 -23.11
N THR A 288 0.13 6.56 -24.32
CA THR A 288 -0.99 5.66 -24.60
C THR A 288 -0.57 4.21 -24.77
N GLN A 289 0.43 3.74 -24.06
CA GLN A 289 0.75 2.31 -24.09
C GLN A 289 -0.46 1.50 -23.56
N PRO A 290 -1.19 0.76 -24.39
CA PRO A 290 -2.51 0.21 -24.03
C PRO A 290 -2.44 -0.87 -22.92
N ARG A 291 -1.25 -1.43 -22.69
CA ARG A 291 -1.00 -2.47 -21.68
C ARG A 291 -0.59 -1.91 -20.32
N VAL A 292 -0.15 -0.67 -20.27
CA VAL A 292 0.36 -0.06 -19.05
C VAL A 292 -0.73 0.81 -18.43
N VAL A 293 -1.24 0.36 -17.31
CA VAL A 293 -2.12 1.14 -16.45
C VAL A 293 -1.26 2.04 -15.56
N VAL A 294 -1.48 3.33 -15.63
CA VAL A 294 -0.76 4.32 -14.83
C VAL A 294 -1.72 5.01 -13.89
N SER A 295 -1.37 5.09 -12.60
CA SER A 295 -2.03 5.99 -11.66
C SER A 295 -1.01 6.87 -10.94
N ILE A 296 -1.39 8.10 -10.62
CA ILE A 296 -0.56 9.09 -9.93
C ILE A 296 -1.33 9.73 -8.80
N ASN A 297 -0.84 9.55 -7.58
CA ASN A 297 -1.29 10.30 -6.42
C ASN A 297 -0.40 11.54 -6.25
N LEU A 298 -0.89 12.68 -6.74
CA LEU A 298 -0.13 13.93 -6.75
C LEU A 298 0.29 14.40 -5.35
N ARG A 299 -0.59 14.25 -4.36
CA ARG A 299 -0.34 14.76 -3.01
C ARG A 299 0.71 13.96 -2.26
N ARG A 300 0.80 12.66 -2.58
CA ARG A 300 1.79 11.77 -1.98
C ARG A 300 3.09 11.70 -2.78
N GLY A 301 3.09 12.17 -4.03
CA GLY A 301 4.20 11.97 -4.92
C GLY A 301 4.45 10.47 -5.19
N VAL A 302 3.38 9.73 -5.49
CA VAL A 302 3.44 8.29 -5.78
C VAL A 302 2.80 8.00 -7.11
N MET A 303 3.51 7.28 -7.97
CA MET A 303 3.00 6.73 -9.22
C MET A 303 3.04 5.21 -9.15
N ARG A 304 2.02 4.56 -9.69
CA ARG A 304 1.94 3.13 -9.89
C ARG A 304 1.85 2.81 -11.37
N LEU A 305 2.65 1.88 -11.80
CA LEU A 305 2.64 1.29 -13.13
C LEU A 305 2.23 -0.17 -12.98
N VAL A 306 1.19 -0.56 -13.67
CA VAL A 306 0.67 -1.93 -13.66
C VAL A 306 0.63 -2.44 -15.10
N THR A 307 1.41 -3.46 -15.40
CA THR A 307 1.44 -4.09 -16.72
C THR A 307 0.58 -5.34 -16.70
N ARG A 308 -0.26 -5.51 -17.72
CA ARG A 308 -1.07 -6.71 -17.92
C ARG A 308 -0.49 -7.54 -19.04
N GLY A 309 -0.24 -8.82 -18.76
CA GLY A 309 0.21 -9.78 -19.76
C GLY A 309 -0.88 -10.13 -20.78
N ASP A 310 -0.49 -10.35 -22.01
CA ASP A 310 -1.35 -10.88 -23.09
C ASP A 310 -0.93 -12.27 -23.56
N GLY A 311 -0.06 -12.92 -22.79
CA GLY A 311 0.41 -14.26 -23.07
C GLY A 311 1.50 -14.34 -24.15
N ASP A 312 1.95 -13.22 -24.70
CA ASP A 312 3.08 -13.17 -25.62
C ASP A 312 4.37 -12.75 -24.87
N GLN A 313 5.49 -13.43 -25.18
CA GLN A 313 6.73 -13.46 -24.38
C GLN A 313 7.56 -12.16 -24.37
N SER A 314 6.96 -10.99 -24.19
CA SER A 314 7.74 -9.73 -24.18
C SER A 314 7.95 -9.13 -22.76
N ALA A 315 7.80 -9.91 -21.70
CA ALA A 315 7.96 -9.47 -20.30
C ALA A 315 9.36 -8.89 -19.96
N ALA A 316 10.38 -9.15 -20.78
CA ALA A 316 11.72 -8.60 -20.58
C ALA A 316 11.79 -7.07 -20.67
N ASN A 317 10.74 -6.42 -21.20
CA ASN A 317 10.70 -4.97 -21.42
C ASN A 317 9.98 -4.19 -20.31
N ASP A 318 9.48 -4.83 -19.25
CA ASP A 318 8.70 -4.15 -18.21
C ASP A 318 9.53 -3.15 -17.37
N VAL A 319 10.83 -3.37 -17.28
CA VAL A 319 11.75 -2.37 -16.69
C VAL A 319 11.81 -1.12 -17.58
N ASP A 320 11.59 -1.27 -18.88
CA ASP A 320 11.51 -0.18 -19.85
C ASP A 320 10.18 0.60 -19.79
N ALA A 321 9.15 0.08 -19.11
CA ALA A 321 7.91 0.81 -18.86
C ALA A 321 8.08 1.96 -17.85
N VAL A 322 9.16 1.97 -17.07
CA VAL A 322 9.48 3.11 -16.19
C VAL A 322 9.78 4.33 -17.07
N PRO A 323 9.02 5.43 -16.94
CA PRO A 323 9.26 6.63 -17.71
C PRO A 323 10.70 7.12 -17.57
N VAL A 324 11.33 7.56 -18.67
CA VAL A 324 12.74 7.95 -18.74
C VAL A 324 13.12 8.95 -17.62
N ASN A 325 12.21 9.87 -17.28
CA ASN A 325 12.40 10.86 -16.22
C ASN A 325 12.53 10.27 -14.80
N PHE A 326 12.19 8.99 -14.62
CA PHE A 326 12.28 8.26 -13.36
C PHE A 326 13.20 7.05 -13.45
N ARG A 327 13.79 6.77 -14.62
CA ARG A 327 14.89 5.82 -14.75
C ARG A 327 16.12 6.46 -14.14
N THR A 328 16.64 5.91 -13.08
CA THR A 328 17.89 6.35 -12.47
C THR A 328 18.86 5.20 -12.52
N ASP A 329 20.11 5.52 -12.86
CA ASP A 329 21.27 4.61 -12.78
C ASP A 329 21.67 4.31 -11.31
N GLY A 330 20.74 4.43 -10.42
CA GLY A 330 20.84 4.27 -8.99
C GLY A 330 19.82 5.17 -8.31
N GLN A 331 19.34 4.79 -7.14
CA GLN A 331 18.42 5.59 -6.35
C GLN A 331 18.99 7.01 -6.15
N SER A 332 18.46 7.97 -6.88
CA SER A 332 18.74 9.37 -6.55
C SER A 332 18.06 9.67 -5.22
N ALA A 333 18.63 10.58 -4.43
CA ALA A 333 18.03 11.05 -3.18
C ALA A 333 16.57 11.58 -3.35
N GLU A 334 16.13 11.79 -4.58
CA GLU A 334 14.86 12.40 -4.95
C GLU A 334 13.81 11.42 -5.51
N THR A 335 14.19 10.18 -5.86
CA THR A 335 13.27 9.18 -6.46
C THR A 335 13.57 7.80 -5.90
N CYS A 336 12.53 7.10 -5.47
CA CYS A 336 12.60 5.71 -5.02
C CYS A 336 11.70 4.86 -5.93
N VAL A 337 12.28 3.86 -6.59
CA VAL A 337 11.58 2.87 -7.40
C VAL A 337 11.52 1.56 -6.63
N ILE A 338 10.33 1.03 -6.46
CA ILE A 338 10.10 -0.27 -5.80
C ILE A 338 9.36 -1.18 -6.78
N PHE A 339 9.97 -2.30 -7.07
CA PHE A 339 9.37 -3.36 -7.86
C PHE A 339 8.55 -4.24 -6.90
N GLU A 340 7.23 -4.11 -6.93
CA GLU A 340 6.34 -4.84 -6.01
C GLU A 340 5.99 -6.23 -6.56
N LYS A 341 5.90 -6.38 -7.88
CA LYS A 341 5.66 -7.65 -8.56
C LYS A 341 6.38 -7.63 -9.92
N LEU A 342 7.06 -8.72 -10.26
CA LEU A 342 7.70 -8.91 -11.55
C LEU A 342 7.66 -10.41 -11.91
N PRO A 343 7.76 -10.74 -13.21
CA PRO A 343 8.05 -12.10 -13.65
C PRO A 343 9.33 -12.63 -13.02
N ALA A 344 9.38 -13.94 -12.74
CA ALA A 344 10.49 -14.56 -12.00
C ALA A 344 11.85 -14.35 -12.67
N GLU A 345 11.88 -14.35 -13.99
CA GLU A 345 13.05 -14.18 -14.85
C GLU A 345 13.64 -12.77 -14.85
N VAL A 346 12.84 -11.77 -14.44
CA VAL A 346 13.27 -10.35 -14.40
C VAL A 346 13.99 -10.02 -13.09
N TRP A 347 13.66 -10.67 -11.99
CA TRP A 347 14.24 -10.36 -10.68
C TRP A 347 15.76 -10.39 -10.61
N PRO A 348 16.51 -11.27 -11.32
CA PRO A 348 17.97 -11.29 -11.23
C PRO A 348 18.66 -10.00 -11.69
N VAL A 349 18.02 -9.22 -12.59
CA VAL A 349 18.60 -7.97 -13.13
C VAL A 349 18.14 -6.73 -12.39
N VAL A 350 17.22 -6.86 -11.44
CA VAL A 350 16.68 -5.75 -10.66
C VAL A 350 17.52 -5.51 -9.39
N PRO A 351 17.88 -4.27 -9.07
CA PRO A 351 18.60 -3.95 -7.84
C PRO A 351 17.83 -4.37 -6.58
N PRO A 352 18.51 -4.75 -5.48
CA PRO A 352 17.86 -4.97 -4.20
C PRO A 352 17.04 -3.75 -3.75
N SER A 353 15.89 -3.99 -3.13
CA SER A 353 15.03 -2.94 -2.57
C SER A 353 15.47 -2.54 -1.15
N VAL A 354 16.36 -3.30 -0.55
CA VAL A 354 16.84 -3.10 0.82
C VAL A 354 18.07 -2.19 0.85
N ALA A 355 18.14 -1.33 1.85
CA ALA A 355 19.35 -0.56 2.11
C ALA A 355 20.50 -1.49 2.51
N SER A 356 21.56 -1.48 1.73
CA SER A 356 22.76 -2.31 1.95
C SER A 356 23.75 -1.69 2.94
N ASP A 357 23.34 -0.66 3.69
CA ASP A 357 24.20 0.01 4.68
C ASP A 357 24.44 -0.86 5.93
N PRO A 358 25.53 -0.59 6.68
CA PRO A 358 25.89 -1.37 7.86
C PRO A 358 24.83 -1.38 8.96
N LEU A 359 24.04 -0.30 9.11
CA LEU A 359 23.01 -0.19 10.14
C LEU A 359 21.85 -1.14 9.82
N SER A 360 21.33 -1.10 8.59
CA SER A 360 20.25 -2.00 8.14
C SER A 360 20.64 -3.47 8.27
N ARG A 361 21.87 -3.82 7.87
CA ARG A 361 22.39 -5.19 8.09
C ARG A 361 22.54 -5.54 9.58
N GLY A 362 22.90 -4.57 10.41
CA GLY A 362 22.97 -4.74 11.87
C GLY A 362 21.61 -5.05 12.47
N ILE A 363 20.58 -4.31 12.07
CA ILE A 363 19.18 -4.52 12.49
C ILE A 363 18.69 -5.90 12.06
N LYS A 364 18.86 -6.28 10.79
CA LYS A 364 18.48 -7.61 10.30
C LYS A 364 19.11 -8.71 11.15
N ARG A 365 20.42 -8.67 11.40
CA ARG A 365 21.12 -9.66 12.25
C ARG A 365 20.64 -9.66 13.70
N ALA A 366 20.25 -8.52 14.24
CA ALA A 366 19.75 -8.44 15.61
C ALA A 366 18.38 -9.14 15.76
N TYR A 367 17.49 -8.98 14.76
CA TYR A 367 16.14 -9.54 14.79
C TYR A 367 16.06 -10.94 14.18
N ASP A 368 16.82 -11.25 13.15
CA ASP A 368 16.82 -12.56 12.46
C ASP A 368 18.27 -13.01 12.19
N PRO A 369 18.98 -13.48 13.22
CA PRO A 369 20.40 -13.84 13.12
C PRO A 369 20.69 -15.01 12.18
N HIS A 370 19.70 -15.85 11.91
CA HIS A 370 19.81 -17.03 11.06
C HIS A 370 19.27 -16.83 9.64
N ASN A 371 18.77 -15.62 9.35
CA ASN A 371 18.16 -15.27 8.07
C ASN A 371 17.08 -16.28 7.61
N ILE A 372 16.17 -16.62 8.54
CA ILE A 372 15.11 -17.61 8.30
C ILE A 372 13.77 -16.96 7.91
N LEU A 373 13.58 -15.66 8.17
CA LEU A 373 12.31 -14.98 7.97
C LEU A 373 12.27 -14.32 6.58
N ASN A 374 11.49 -14.87 5.65
CA ASN A 374 11.34 -14.40 4.26
C ASN A 374 12.68 -14.02 3.59
N PRO A 375 13.74 -14.86 3.63
CA PRO A 375 15.05 -14.50 3.12
C PRO A 375 14.98 -14.17 1.62
N GLY A 376 15.69 -13.11 1.23
CA GLY A 376 15.79 -12.68 -0.16
C GLY A 376 14.59 -11.89 -0.70
N ILE A 377 13.49 -11.75 0.04
CA ILE A 377 12.28 -11.08 -0.46
C ILE A 377 12.52 -9.59 -0.84
N LEU A 378 13.46 -8.95 -0.18
CA LEU A 378 13.89 -7.58 -0.46
C LEU A 378 15.21 -7.52 -1.26
N GLY A 379 15.81 -8.67 -1.53
CA GLY A 379 17.09 -8.78 -2.25
C GLY A 379 18.32 -8.81 -1.35
N ASP A 380 18.14 -9.13 -0.09
CA ASP A 380 19.19 -9.31 0.94
C ASP A 380 19.76 -10.74 0.98
#